data_0edcae7e1a42ef3b62c49606b8eaa7b4
#
_entry.id   0edcae7e1a42ef3b62c49606b8eaa7b4
#
_cell.length_a   1.000
_cell.length_b   1.000
_cell.length_c   1.000
_cell.angle_alpha   90.00
_cell.angle_beta   90.00
_cell.angle_gamma   90.00
#
_symmetry.space_group_name_H-M   'P 1'
#
loop_
_entity.id
_entity.type
_entity.pdbx_description
1 polymer ?
#
loop_
_entity_poly.entity_id
_entity_poly.type
_entity_poly.pdbx_seq_one_letter_code
_entity_poly.pdbx_strand_id
1 'polypeptide(L)'
;MAFKADLEMTDQGIAKITLVGELDGSVASEFRDKVQEAANLGAKRLVLLMNGLSFMSSAGLRVLVFAKQKMGTGVDIYMVGVQEEVREPITMTGLDRSVILMDEYDAAEIENI
;
A
#
# COMPACT_ATOMS: atom_id res chain seq x y z
N MET A 1 -13.58 10.06 9.44
CA MET A 1 -13.59 10.23 7.97
C MET A 1 -13.83 8.89 7.30
N ALA A 2 -14.66 8.88 6.27
CA ALA A 2 -14.94 7.64 5.56
C ALA A 2 -13.69 7.13 4.83
N PHE A 3 -13.52 5.82 4.81
CA PHE A 3 -12.39 5.20 4.13
C PHE A 3 -12.57 5.25 2.61
N LYS A 4 -11.46 5.46 1.91
CA LYS A 4 -11.45 5.46 0.45
C LYS A 4 -10.15 4.84 -0.06
N ALA A 5 -10.26 4.00 -1.08
CA ALA A 5 -9.11 3.39 -1.76
C ALA A 5 -9.30 3.55 -3.26
N ASP A 6 -8.36 4.23 -3.90
CA ASP A 6 -8.39 4.45 -5.36
C ASP A 6 -7.13 3.90 -6.00
N LEU A 7 -7.29 3.19 -7.11
CA LEU A 7 -6.19 2.62 -7.87
C LEU A 7 -5.98 3.38 -9.16
N GLU A 8 -4.72 3.71 -9.44
CA GLU A 8 -4.31 4.29 -10.71
C GLU A 8 -3.13 3.48 -11.26
N MET A 9 -3.22 3.03 -12.50
CA MET A 9 -2.11 2.38 -13.19
C MET A 9 -1.43 3.36 -14.10
N THR A 10 -0.09 3.42 -14.02
CA THR A 10 0.68 4.27 -14.94
C THR A 10 1.09 3.48 -16.18
N ASP A 11 1.54 4.21 -17.21
CA ASP A 11 2.02 3.59 -18.45
C ASP A 11 3.24 2.68 -18.22
N GLN A 12 3.97 2.93 -17.13
CA GLN A 12 5.15 2.13 -16.77
C GLN A 12 4.80 0.86 -16.02
N GLY A 13 3.51 0.63 -15.76
CA GLY A 13 3.08 -0.56 -15.03
C GLY A 13 3.17 -0.39 -13.51
N ILE A 14 3.14 0.83 -13.02
CA ILE A 14 3.15 1.12 -11.59
C ILE A 14 1.72 1.26 -11.11
N ALA A 15 1.34 0.48 -10.10
CA ALA A 15 0.03 0.59 -9.47
C ALA A 15 0.15 1.55 -8.28
N LYS A 16 -0.63 2.62 -8.30
CA LYS A 16 -0.69 3.59 -7.20
C LYS A 16 -2.05 3.48 -6.53
N ILE A 17 -2.06 3.08 -5.27
CA ILE A 17 -3.29 2.99 -4.48
C ILE A 17 -3.26 4.10 -3.43
N THR A 18 -4.20 5.03 -3.52
CA THR A 18 -4.34 6.10 -2.54
C THR A 18 -5.31 5.65 -1.46
N LEU A 19 -4.86 5.70 -0.21
CA LEU A 19 -5.66 5.31 0.96
C LEU A 19 -5.94 6.54 1.81
N VAL A 20 -7.21 6.78 2.13
CA VAL A 20 -7.64 7.93 2.91
C VAL A 20 -8.63 7.48 3.98
N GLY A 21 -8.56 8.08 5.15
CA GLY A 21 -9.50 7.82 6.23
C GLY A 21 -9.00 6.79 7.23
N GLU A 22 -9.87 5.92 7.68
CA GLU A 22 -9.58 4.92 8.71
C GLU A 22 -9.78 3.52 8.12
N LEU A 23 -8.73 2.73 8.13
CA LEU A 23 -8.75 1.38 7.57
C LEU A 23 -9.02 0.39 8.70
N ASP A 24 -10.30 0.19 9.00
CA ASP A 24 -10.75 -0.78 9.99
C ASP A 24 -11.21 -2.08 9.31
N GLY A 25 -11.68 -3.04 10.12
CA GLY A 25 -12.06 -4.35 9.62
C GLY A 25 -13.23 -4.33 8.63
N SER A 26 -14.10 -3.31 8.74
CA SER A 26 -15.28 -3.25 7.86
C SER A 26 -14.95 -2.82 6.43
N VAL A 27 -13.81 -2.17 6.22
CA VAL A 27 -13.41 -1.65 4.90
C VAL A 27 -12.13 -2.29 4.36
N ALA A 28 -11.53 -3.22 5.10
CA ALA A 28 -10.28 -3.86 4.68
C ALA A 28 -10.43 -4.57 3.32
N SER A 29 -11.62 -5.11 3.02
CA SER A 29 -11.87 -5.78 1.75
C SER A 29 -11.77 -4.81 0.56
N GLU A 30 -12.11 -3.54 0.75
CA GLU A 30 -12.00 -2.54 -0.32
C GLU A 30 -10.53 -2.33 -0.71
N PHE A 31 -9.65 -2.28 0.28
CA PHE A 31 -8.22 -2.18 0.04
C PHE A 31 -7.70 -3.45 -0.63
N ARG A 32 -8.13 -4.61 -0.13
CA ARG A 32 -7.73 -5.89 -0.68
C ARG A 32 -8.13 -6.02 -2.16
N ASP A 33 -9.34 -5.58 -2.50
CA ASP A 33 -9.83 -5.62 -3.88
C ASP A 33 -8.95 -4.78 -4.81
N LYS A 34 -8.47 -3.63 -4.34
CA LYS A 34 -7.58 -2.79 -5.14
C LYS A 34 -6.22 -3.46 -5.34
N VAL A 35 -5.69 -4.13 -4.32
CA VAL A 35 -4.45 -4.89 -4.44
C VAL A 35 -4.62 -6.02 -5.46
N GLN A 36 -5.74 -6.75 -5.38
CA GLN A 36 -6.04 -7.83 -6.32
C GLN A 36 -6.13 -7.30 -7.74
N GLU A 37 -6.79 -6.16 -7.92
CA GLU A 37 -6.92 -5.54 -9.24
C GLU A 37 -5.54 -5.15 -9.79
N ALA A 38 -4.67 -4.58 -8.96
CA ALA A 38 -3.32 -4.22 -9.36
C ALA A 38 -2.53 -5.46 -9.80
N ALA A 39 -2.66 -6.56 -9.06
CA ALA A 39 -1.99 -7.81 -9.41
C ALA A 39 -2.51 -8.36 -10.75
N ASN A 40 -3.82 -8.31 -10.95
CA ASN A 40 -4.45 -8.79 -12.19
C ASN A 40 -4.00 -7.97 -13.40
N LEU A 41 -3.69 -6.69 -13.20
CA LEU A 41 -3.20 -5.81 -14.26
C LEU A 41 -1.70 -5.95 -14.50
N GLY A 42 -1.03 -6.82 -13.76
CA GLY A 42 0.39 -7.10 -13.95
C GLY A 42 1.31 -6.01 -13.44
N ALA A 43 0.95 -5.35 -12.33
CA ALA A 43 1.75 -4.27 -11.77
C ALA A 43 3.19 -4.69 -11.54
N LYS A 44 4.14 -3.89 -12.00
CA LYS A 44 5.58 -4.10 -11.80
C LYS A 44 6.07 -3.55 -10.48
N ARG A 45 5.38 -2.53 -9.95
CA ARG A 45 5.62 -1.95 -8.63
C ARG A 45 4.29 -1.55 -8.06
N LEU A 46 4.18 -1.63 -6.73
CA LEU A 46 2.98 -1.21 -6.01
C LEU A 46 3.35 -0.05 -5.10
N VAL A 47 2.63 1.06 -5.23
CA VAL A 47 2.85 2.25 -4.40
C VAL A 47 1.58 2.50 -3.61
N LEU A 48 1.71 2.56 -2.29
CA LEU A 48 0.60 2.88 -1.40
C LEU A 48 0.80 4.32 -0.91
N LEU A 49 -0.08 5.22 -1.35
CA LEU A 49 -0.04 6.63 -0.95
C LEU A 49 -0.90 6.77 0.29
N MET A 50 -0.25 6.94 1.45
CA MET A 50 -0.88 6.81 2.75
C MET A 50 -0.93 8.11 3.56
N ASN A 51 -0.65 9.25 2.93
CA ASN A 51 -0.65 10.54 3.62
C ASN A 51 -1.99 10.85 4.30
N GLY A 52 -3.08 10.43 3.69
CA GLY A 52 -4.43 10.67 4.21
C GLY A 52 -4.98 9.55 5.10
N LEU A 53 -4.18 8.51 5.37
CA LEU A 53 -4.63 7.39 6.20
C LEU A 53 -4.25 7.64 7.65
N SER A 54 -5.25 7.76 8.52
CA SER A 54 -5.05 8.11 9.93
C SER A 54 -5.08 6.92 10.88
N PHE A 55 -5.57 5.76 10.43
CA PHE A 55 -5.69 4.58 11.28
C PHE A 55 -5.64 3.32 10.43
N MET A 56 -5.00 2.27 10.97
CA MET A 56 -4.99 0.95 10.34
C MET A 56 -5.15 -0.12 11.41
N SER A 57 -6.17 -0.95 11.26
CA SER A 57 -6.41 -2.08 12.14
C SER A 57 -5.56 -3.29 11.74
N SER A 58 -5.62 -4.35 12.55
CA SER A 58 -4.95 -5.60 12.21
C SER A 58 -5.45 -6.21 10.91
N ALA A 59 -6.72 -5.94 10.55
CA ALA A 59 -7.26 -6.38 9.26
C ALA A 59 -6.51 -5.70 8.10
N GLY A 60 -6.17 -4.40 8.25
CA GLY A 60 -5.38 -3.69 7.26
C GLY A 60 -3.97 -4.25 7.14
N LEU A 61 -3.36 -4.61 8.27
CA LEU A 61 -2.05 -5.25 8.26
C LEU A 61 -2.07 -6.57 7.48
N ARG A 62 -3.14 -7.34 7.65
CA ARG A 62 -3.29 -8.60 6.91
C ARG A 62 -3.37 -8.36 5.40
N VAL A 63 -3.98 -7.24 4.98
CA VAL A 63 -4.01 -6.91 3.56
C VAL A 63 -2.60 -6.58 3.05
N LEU A 64 -1.75 -5.95 3.86
CA LEU A 64 -0.36 -5.69 3.48
C LEU A 64 0.40 -7.01 3.28
N VAL A 65 0.17 -7.99 4.16
CA VAL A 65 0.76 -9.32 4.00
C VAL A 65 0.24 -9.97 2.71
N PHE A 66 -1.06 -9.87 2.48
CA PHE A 66 -1.67 -10.38 1.25
C PHE A 66 -1.03 -9.74 0.02
N ALA A 67 -0.82 -8.42 0.06
CA ALA A 67 -0.22 -7.69 -1.06
C ALA A 67 1.19 -8.22 -1.36
N LYS A 68 1.98 -8.46 -0.30
CA LYS A 68 3.33 -8.97 -0.46
C LYS A 68 3.32 -10.36 -1.11
N GLN A 69 2.42 -11.22 -0.68
CA GLN A 69 2.29 -12.56 -1.21
C GLN A 69 1.76 -12.54 -2.65
N LYS A 70 0.76 -11.72 -2.91
CA LYS A 70 0.09 -11.68 -4.22
C LYS A 70 0.99 -11.09 -5.30
N MET A 71 1.74 -10.04 -4.96
CA MET A 71 2.66 -9.39 -5.91
C MET A 71 3.91 -10.23 -6.15
N GLY A 72 4.33 -10.99 -5.15
CA GLY A 72 5.52 -11.85 -5.24
C GLY A 72 6.82 -11.10 -5.03
N THR A 73 7.93 -11.83 -5.11
CA THR A 73 9.26 -11.29 -4.78
C THR A 73 9.81 -10.34 -5.82
N GLY A 74 9.28 -10.36 -7.03
CA GLY A 74 9.76 -9.49 -8.12
C GLY A 74 9.13 -8.11 -8.12
N VAL A 75 8.18 -7.83 -7.22
CA VAL A 75 7.47 -6.55 -7.19
C VAL A 75 7.77 -5.84 -5.87
N ASP A 76 8.37 -4.66 -5.96
CA ASP A 76 8.62 -3.83 -4.79
C ASP A 76 7.34 -3.12 -4.38
N ILE A 77 7.11 -3.03 -3.07
CA ILE A 77 5.98 -2.31 -2.49
C ILE A 77 6.52 -1.08 -1.76
N TYR A 78 6.05 0.09 -2.17
CA TYR A 78 6.44 1.37 -1.57
C TYR A 78 5.28 1.89 -0.74
N MET A 79 5.57 2.36 0.47
CA MET A 79 4.57 2.96 1.35
C MET A 79 4.99 4.40 1.61
N VAL A 80 4.22 5.34 1.07
CA VAL A 80 4.58 6.76 1.04
C VAL A 80 3.74 7.55 2.03
N GLY A 81 4.40 8.36 2.85
CA GLY A 81 3.73 9.29 3.75
C GLY A 81 2.98 8.63 4.90
N VAL A 82 3.50 7.52 5.42
CA VAL A 82 2.85 6.78 6.51
C VAL A 82 2.88 7.61 7.78
N GLN A 83 1.69 7.91 8.33
CA GLN A 83 1.58 8.63 9.60
C GLN A 83 2.05 7.77 10.76
N GLU A 84 2.48 8.40 11.86
CA GLU A 84 3.08 7.73 13.00
C GLU A 84 2.19 6.62 13.56
N GLU A 85 0.90 6.91 13.75
CA GLU A 85 -0.05 5.95 14.30
C GLU A 85 -0.22 4.72 13.44
N VAL A 86 -0.02 4.87 12.13
CA VAL A 86 -0.12 3.77 11.16
C VAL A 86 1.23 3.06 11.05
N ARG A 87 2.33 3.78 11.16
CA ARG A 87 3.68 3.22 11.06
C ARG A 87 4.00 2.26 12.20
N GLU A 88 3.59 2.61 13.42
CA GLU A 88 3.94 1.83 14.61
C GLU A 88 3.53 0.36 14.51
N PRO A 89 2.26 0.00 14.21
CA PRO A 89 1.90 -1.41 14.07
C PRO A 89 2.64 -2.09 12.91
N ILE A 90 2.99 -1.36 11.86
CA ILE A 90 3.74 -1.92 10.74
C ILE A 90 5.15 -2.32 11.20
N THR A 91 5.83 -1.44 11.93
CA THR A 91 7.19 -1.73 12.41
C THR A 91 7.19 -2.82 13.48
N MET A 92 6.17 -2.84 14.34
CA MET A 92 6.08 -3.85 15.40
C MET A 92 5.92 -5.27 14.85
N THR A 93 5.29 -5.42 13.69
CA THR A 93 5.12 -6.73 13.07
C THR A 93 6.30 -7.14 12.18
N GLY A 94 7.24 -6.23 11.95
CA GLY A 94 8.38 -6.48 11.08
C GLY A 94 8.07 -6.31 9.59
N LEU A 95 6.85 -5.91 9.24
CA LEU A 95 6.45 -5.72 7.84
C LEU A 95 7.26 -4.62 7.15
N ASP A 96 7.79 -3.66 7.92
CA ASP A 96 8.61 -2.58 7.39
C ASP A 96 9.88 -3.11 6.71
N ARG A 97 10.30 -4.34 7.03
CA ARG A 97 11.45 -4.98 6.39
C ARG A 97 11.13 -5.54 5.02
N SER A 98 9.85 -5.71 4.71
CA SER A 98 9.39 -6.30 3.45
C SER A 98 8.91 -5.25 2.47
N VAL A 99 8.85 -3.98 2.87
CA VAL A 99 8.37 -2.88 2.04
C VAL A 99 9.37 -1.73 2.13
N ILE A 100 9.21 -0.76 1.23
CA ILE A 100 10.07 0.42 1.21
C ILE A 100 9.26 1.61 1.72
N LEU A 101 9.65 2.12 2.89
CA LEU A 101 9.00 3.28 3.49
C LEU A 101 9.68 4.56 3.01
N MET A 102 8.88 5.55 2.64
CA MET A 102 9.42 6.87 2.29
C MET A 102 8.43 7.95 2.71
N ASP A 103 8.95 9.12 3.04
CA ASP A 103 8.12 10.23 3.52
C ASP A 103 7.37 10.89 2.38
N GLU A 104 7.98 10.99 1.21
CA GLU A 104 7.39 11.61 0.03
C GLU A 104 7.62 10.72 -1.18
N TYR A 105 6.75 10.86 -2.17
CA TYR A 105 6.86 10.10 -3.41
C TYR A 105 8.16 10.47 -4.13
N ASP A 106 9.02 9.48 -4.32
CA ASP A 106 10.30 9.65 -4.99
C ASP A 106 10.23 9.05 -6.39
N ALA A 107 9.94 9.89 -7.37
CA ALA A 107 9.79 9.46 -8.76
C ALA A 107 11.08 8.84 -9.30
N ALA A 108 12.24 9.38 -8.89
CA ALA A 108 13.52 8.88 -9.37
C ALA A 108 13.74 7.41 -8.96
N GLU A 109 13.29 7.04 -7.76
CA GLU A 109 13.42 5.66 -7.30
C GLU A 109 12.27 4.78 -7.81
N ILE A 110 11.03 5.26 -7.67
CA ILE A 110 9.84 4.44 -7.95
C ILE A 110 9.65 4.21 -9.45
N GLU A 111 9.93 5.23 -10.27
CA GLU A 111 9.66 5.18 -11.71
C GLU A 111 10.86 4.74 -12.53
N ASN A 112 11.96 4.41 -11.89
CA ASN A 112 13.17 3.93 -12.56
C ASN A 112 13.06 2.42 -12.79
N ILE A 113 12.34 2.06 -13.84
CA ILE A 113 12.09 0.67 -14.21
C ILE A 113 12.92 0.31 -15.46
#